data_f78923010314792181c256369413d999
#
_entry.id   f78923010314792181c256369413d999
#
_cell.length_a   1.000
_cell.length_b   1.000
_cell.length_c   1.000
_cell.angle_alpha   90.00
_cell.angle_beta   90.00
_cell.angle_gamma   90.00
#
_symmetry.space_group_name_H-M   'P 1'
#
loop_
_entity.id
_entity.type
_entity.pdbx_description
1 polymer ?
#
loop_
_entity_poly.entity_id
_entity_poly.type
_entity_poly.pdbx_seq_one_letter_code
_entity_poly.pdbx_strand_id
1 'polypeptide(L)'
;MYIKFKIIVYRAKIQKKCAEYKKLAVSFNKIRYAQECTKKKLRIFLCHSIRLQYLCKKQKHNIMEICIVCGARPNFIKVAPLIRAIDKSEKEGHDIHCSLVYTGTETDPTLEASLFSDLELRKPDVCLGVDCENLNELTGRVMSLFEHYLSHRKTDIVVVVDDLASTMAAAIVTKKQGIKLAHI
;
A
#
# COMPACT_ATOMS: atom_id res chain seq x y z
N MET A 1 -16.57 -4.80 9.83
CA MET A 1 -17.40 -4.04 8.87
C MET A 1 -17.62 -2.57 9.27
N TYR A 2 -17.76 -2.22 10.54
CA TYR A 2 -18.01 -0.84 11.01
C TYR A 2 -16.84 0.16 10.87
N ILE A 3 -15.60 -0.29 10.91
CA ILE A 3 -14.41 0.59 10.82
C ILE A 3 -14.17 1.07 9.37
N LYS A 4 -14.45 0.25 8.35
CA LYS A 4 -14.34 0.64 6.93
C LYS A 4 -15.28 1.80 6.56
N PHE A 5 -16.50 1.81 7.09
CA PHE A 5 -17.48 2.86 6.79
C PHE A 5 -17.09 4.23 7.37
N LYS A 6 -16.48 4.27 8.56
CA LYS A 6 -16.05 5.54 9.19
C LYS A 6 -14.91 6.22 8.42
N ILE A 7 -13.98 5.43 7.88
CA ILE A 7 -12.83 5.97 7.13
C ILE A 7 -13.28 6.52 5.77
N ILE A 8 -14.20 5.85 5.09
CA ILE A 8 -14.74 6.29 3.78
C ILE A 8 -15.54 7.59 3.94
N VAL A 9 -16.39 7.69 4.96
CA VAL A 9 -17.18 8.90 5.22
C VAL A 9 -16.30 10.08 5.62
N TYR A 10 -15.21 9.85 6.38
CA TYR A 10 -14.26 10.90 6.74
C TYR A 10 -13.46 11.39 5.53
N ARG A 11 -13.03 10.49 4.62
CA ARG A 11 -12.36 10.83 3.36
C ARG A 11 -13.26 11.64 2.41
N ALA A 12 -14.51 11.23 2.24
CA ALA A 12 -15.47 11.95 1.40
C ALA A 12 -15.74 13.37 1.91
N LYS A 13 -15.82 13.58 3.23
CA LYS A 13 -15.96 14.92 3.84
C LYS A 13 -14.74 15.81 3.61
N ILE A 14 -13.53 15.24 3.65
CA ILE A 14 -12.29 16.00 3.41
C ILE A 14 -12.15 16.37 1.93
N GLN A 15 -12.45 15.46 1.00
CA GLN A 15 -12.41 15.73 -0.43
C GLN A 15 -13.44 16.78 -0.85
N LYS A 16 -14.65 16.75 -0.27
CA LYS A 16 -15.68 17.77 -0.53
C LYS A 16 -15.25 19.15 -0.05
N LYS A 17 -14.64 19.25 1.14
CA LYS A 17 -14.05 20.50 1.64
C LYS A 17 -12.89 20.99 0.77
N CYS A 18 -11.99 20.13 0.31
CA CYS A 18 -10.89 20.52 -0.59
C CYS A 18 -11.40 21.04 -1.95
N ALA A 19 -12.48 20.45 -2.51
CA ALA A 19 -13.09 20.93 -3.75
C ALA A 19 -13.76 22.31 -3.58
N GLU A 20 -14.40 22.56 -2.43
CA GLU A 20 -14.96 23.87 -2.09
C GLU A 20 -13.87 24.94 -1.93
N TYR A 21 -12.75 24.61 -1.28
CA TYR A 21 -11.61 25.53 -1.14
C TYR A 21 -10.93 25.82 -2.48
N LYS A 22 -10.85 24.85 -3.41
CA LYS A 22 -10.36 25.10 -4.78
C LYS A 22 -11.26 26.06 -5.55
N LYS A 23 -12.59 25.93 -5.43
CA LYS A 23 -13.55 26.88 -6.04
C LYS A 23 -13.44 28.28 -5.44
N LEU A 24 -13.26 28.40 -4.13
CA LEU A 24 -13.03 29.67 -3.45
C LEU A 24 -11.71 30.33 -3.89
N ALA A 25 -10.61 29.58 -4.00
CA ALA A 25 -9.32 30.09 -4.44
C ALA A 25 -9.35 30.61 -5.88
N VAL A 26 -10.10 29.96 -6.78
CA VAL A 26 -10.31 30.43 -8.17
C VAL A 26 -11.19 31.68 -8.21
N SER A 27 -12.18 31.81 -7.33
CA SER A 27 -13.01 33.02 -7.19
C SER A 27 -12.21 34.21 -6.67
N PHE A 28 -11.31 33.99 -5.70
CA PHE A 28 -10.43 35.02 -5.16
C PHE A 28 -9.39 35.55 -6.17
N ASN A 29 -8.92 34.74 -7.09
CA ASN A 29 -8.04 35.20 -8.17
C ASN A 29 -8.74 36.12 -9.17
N LYS A 30 -10.07 36.10 -9.28
CA LYS A 30 -10.86 37.05 -10.10
C LYS A 30 -11.09 38.41 -9.41
N ILE A 31 -10.94 38.51 -8.08
CA ILE A 31 -11.12 39.74 -7.31
C ILE A 31 -9.81 40.57 -7.22
N ARG A 32 -8.74 40.13 -7.87
CA ARG A 32 -7.39 40.71 -7.79
C ARG A 32 -7.18 42.01 -8.58
N TYR A 33 -8.24 42.62 -9.08
CA TYR A 33 -8.15 43.90 -9.84
C TYR A 33 -8.99 45.02 -9.26
N ALA A 34 -9.09 45.14 -7.92
CA ALA A 34 -9.61 46.34 -7.31
C ALA A 34 -9.05 46.53 -5.90
N GLN A 35 -8.29 47.62 -5.75
CA GLN A 35 -7.97 48.36 -4.54
C GLN A 35 -6.76 47.97 -3.70
N GLU A 36 -5.90 48.99 -3.59
CA GLU A 36 -4.79 49.17 -2.66
C GLU A 36 -5.09 48.70 -1.25
N CYS A 37 -4.41 47.61 -0.85
CA CYS A 37 -4.43 47.16 0.53
C CYS A 37 -3.01 47.23 1.10
N THR A 38 -2.85 47.97 2.19
CA THR A 38 -1.61 48.27 2.88
C THR A 38 -0.68 47.06 3.04
N LYS A 39 0.63 47.25 2.86
CA LYS A 39 1.71 46.24 2.90
C LYS A 39 1.63 45.23 4.05
N LYS A 40 0.98 45.56 5.15
CA LYS A 40 0.79 44.68 6.31
C LYS A 40 -0.28 43.59 6.08
N LYS A 41 -1.40 43.90 5.42
CA LYS A 41 -2.45 42.90 5.07
C LYS A 41 -1.99 41.95 3.99
N LEU A 42 -1.16 42.40 3.06
CA LEU A 42 -0.59 41.58 2.00
C LEU A 42 0.36 40.50 2.56
N ARG A 43 1.18 40.82 3.57
CA ARG A 43 2.07 39.86 4.24
C ARG A 43 1.31 38.73 4.97
N ILE A 44 0.22 39.10 5.65
CA ILE A 44 -0.62 38.10 6.37
C ILE A 44 -1.34 37.20 5.35
N PHE A 45 -1.80 37.73 4.24
CA PHE A 45 -2.49 36.99 3.19
C PHE A 45 -1.54 36.05 2.43
N LEU A 46 -0.31 36.52 2.10
CA LEU A 46 0.74 35.67 1.52
C LEU A 46 1.15 34.56 2.48
N CYS A 47 1.29 34.85 3.77
CA CYS A 47 1.64 33.83 4.77
C CYS A 47 0.54 32.77 4.92
N HIS A 48 -0.74 33.19 4.87
CA HIS A 48 -1.87 32.26 4.91
C HIS A 48 -1.99 31.41 3.63
N SER A 49 -1.77 32.01 2.46
CA SER A 49 -1.78 31.31 1.17
C SER A 49 -0.61 30.32 1.04
N ILE A 50 0.59 30.69 1.50
CA ILE A 50 1.76 29.81 1.54
C ILE A 50 1.54 28.68 2.53
N ARG A 51 0.95 28.96 3.70
CA ARG A 51 0.62 27.94 4.71
C ARG A 51 -0.47 26.97 4.22
N LEU A 52 -1.48 27.44 3.48
CA LEU A 52 -2.50 26.61 2.83
C LEU A 52 -1.90 25.78 1.68
N GLN A 53 -1.00 26.34 0.87
CA GLN A 53 -0.28 25.59 -0.16
C GLN A 53 0.67 24.56 0.45
N TYR A 54 1.30 24.88 1.60
CA TYR A 54 2.15 23.95 2.33
C TYR A 54 1.32 22.81 2.96
N LEU A 55 0.15 23.10 3.51
CA LEU A 55 -0.78 22.11 4.04
C LEU A 55 -1.40 21.25 2.93
N CYS A 56 -1.67 21.85 1.76
CA CYS A 56 -2.19 21.12 0.59
C CYS A 56 -1.09 20.26 -0.07
N LYS A 57 0.18 20.69 -0.08
CA LYS A 57 1.32 19.88 -0.54
C LYS A 57 1.68 18.75 0.43
N LYS A 58 1.30 18.85 1.72
CA LYS A 58 1.56 17.83 2.73
C LYS A 58 0.51 16.71 2.78
N GLN A 59 -0.56 16.80 1.97
CA GLN A 59 -1.33 15.62 1.59
C GLN A 59 -0.56 14.87 0.49
N LYS A 60 0.58 14.28 0.83
CA LYS A 60 1.08 13.13 0.09
C LYS A 60 -0.07 12.13 0.09
N HIS A 61 -0.65 11.85 -1.06
CA HIS A 61 -1.45 10.64 -1.26
C HIS A 61 -0.59 9.49 -0.74
N ASN A 62 -0.93 9.01 0.45
CA ASN A 62 -0.19 7.96 1.09
C ASN A 62 -0.81 6.68 0.55
N ILE A 63 -0.28 6.20 -0.59
CA ILE A 63 -0.66 4.91 -1.15
C ILE A 63 -0.42 3.89 -0.05
N MET A 64 -1.45 3.09 0.24
CA MET A 64 -1.35 1.97 1.18
C MET A 64 -0.64 0.82 0.49
N GLU A 65 0.56 0.51 0.94
CA GLU A 65 1.39 -0.57 0.40
C GLU A 65 1.11 -1.87 1.17
N ILE A 66 0.51 -2.84 0.49
CA ILE A 66 0.22 -4.16 1.03
C ILE A 66 1.19 -5.16 0.40
N CYS A 67 1.86 -5.95 1.24
CA CYS A 67 2.69 -7.07 0.80
C CYS A 67 1.98 -8.37 1.17
N ILE A 68 1.70 -9.23 0.19
CA ILE A 68 1.14 -10.58 0.40
C ILE A 68 2.27 -11.58 0.19
N VAL A 69 2.49 -12.44 1.18
CA VAL A 69 3.55 -13.46 1.15
C VAL A 69 2.93 -14.83 0.97
N CYS A 70 3.35 -15.52 -0.09
CA CYS A 70 2.94 -16.90 -0.40
C CYS A 70 4.16 -17.83 -0.32
N GLY A 71 4.01 -18.96 0.36
CA GLY A 71 5.07 -19.97 0.52
C GLY A 71 4.84 -21.24 -0.30
N ALA A 72 3.62 -21.46 -0.81
CA ALA A 72 3.28 -22.65 -1.57
C ALA A 72 2.06 -22.39 -2.49
N ARG A 73 1.84 -23.32 -3.46
CA ARG A 73 0.71 -23.24 -4.41
C ARG A 73 -0.65 -23.02 -3.75
N PRO A 74 -1.05 -23.70 -2.66
CA PRO A 74 -2.34 -23.48 -2.01
C PRO A 74 -2.56 -22.05 -1.53
N ASN A 75 -1.50 -21.35 -1.17
CA ASN A 75 -1.60 -19.96 -0.72
C ASN A 75 -2.15 -19.05 -1.82
N PHE A 76 -1.72 -19.24 -3.07
CA PHE A 76 -2.21 -18.46 -4.22
C PHE A 76 -3.72 -18.61 -4.41
N ILE A 77 -4.25 -19.83 -4.23
CA ILE A 77 -5.68 -20.13 -4.32
C ILE A 77 -6.46 -19.32 -3.27
N LYS A 78 -5.95 -19.28 -2.03
CA LYS A 78 -6.60 -18.58 -0.92
C LYS A 78 -6.56 -17.06 -1.07
N VAL A 79 -5.47 -16.52 -1.57
CA VAL A 79 -5.31 -15.04 -1.71
C VAL A 79 -5.83 -14.50 -3.04
N ALA A 80 -6.13 -15.34 -4.02
CA ALA A 80 -6.60 -14.92 -5.33
C ALA A 80 -7.79 -13.93 -5.27
N PRO A 81 -8.86 -14.19 -4.50
CA PRO A 81 -9.96 -13.23 -4.38
C PRO A 81 -9.55 -11.90 -3.78
N LEU A 82 -8.60 -11.92 -2.83
CA LEU A 82 -8.10 -10.71 -2.18
C LEU A 82 -7.27 -9.86 -3.15
N ILE A 83 -6.36 -10.49 -3.89
CA ILE A 83 -5.51 -9.81 -4.88
C ILE A 83 -6.38 -9.18 -5.96
N ARG A 84 -7.34 -9.93 -6.55
CA ARG A 84 -8.28 -9.39 -7.54
C ARG A 84 -9.09 -8.20 -7.02
N ALA A 85 -9.53 -8.25 -5.76
CA ALA A 85 -10.26 -7.14 -5.15
C ALA A 85 -9.38 -5.90 -4.96
N ILE A 86 -8.09 -6.08 -4.61
CA ILE A 86 -7.13 -4.98 -4.46
C ILE A 86 -6.80 -4.40 -5.84
N ASP A 87 -6.48 -5.23 -6.84
CA ASP A 87 -6.17 -4.82 -8.20
C ASP A 87 -7.35 -4.06 -8.85
N LYS A 88 -8.57 -4.49 -8.57
CA LYS A 88 -9.78 -3.76 -8.99
C LYS A 88 -9.88 -2.39 -8.31
N SER A 89 -9.65 -2.33 -7.01
CA SER A 89 -9.65 -1.07 -6.23
C SER A 89 -8.59 -0.09 -6.73
N GLU A 90 -7.40 -0.58 -7.07
CA GLU A 90 -6.32 0.23 -7.65
C GLU A 90 -6.73 0.80 -9.01
N LYS A 91 -7.33 -0.01 -9.89
CA LYS A 91 -7.86 0.43 -11.20
C LYS A 91 -8.99 1.46 -11.07
N GLU A 92 -9.78 1.40 -10.01
CA GLU A 92 -10.81 2.38 -9.68
C GLU A 92 -10.25 3.69 -9.11
N GLY A 93 -8.92 3.80 -8.97
CA GLY A 93 -8.22 5.01 -8.51
C GLY A 93 -8.15 5.15 -7.00
N HIS A 94 -8.32 4.08 -6.24
CA HIS A 94 -8.05 4.08 -4.82
C HIS A 94 -6.54 4.03 -4.55
N ASP A 95 -6.09 4.74 -3.50
CA ASP A 95 -4.69 4.80 -3.09
C ASP A 95 -4.27 3.51 -2.35
N ILE A 96 -4.21 2.41 -3.05
CA ILE A 96 -3.84 1.09 -2.54
C ILE A 96 -2.99 0.40 -3.60
N HIS A 97 -1.91 -0.21 -3.18
CA HIS A 97 -1.04 -1.03 -4.03
C HIS A 97 -0.73 -2.34 -3.34
N CYS A 98 -0.64 -3.42 -4.12
CA CYS A 98 -0.33 -4.76 -3.61
C CYS A 98 0.92 -5.30 -4.29
N SER A 99 1.88 -5.74 -3.50
CA SER A 99 3.00 -6.56 -3.96
C SER A 99 2.80 -8.02 -3.54
N LEU A 100 3.01 -8.94 -4.47
CA LEU A 100 2.91 -10.37 -4.27
C LEU A 100 4.32 -10.98 -4.22
N VAL A 101 4.68 -11.50 -3.06
CA VAL A 101 6.00 -12.10 -2.81
C VAL A 101 5.84 -13.61 -2.69
N TYR A 102 6.64 -14.34 -3.44
CA TYR A 102 6.78 -15.79 -3.31
C TYR A 102 8.10 -16.13 -2.61
N THR A 103 8.07 -17.03 -1.64
CA THR A 103 9.28 -17.37 -0.87
C THR A 103 10.19 -18.36 -1.61
N GLY A 104 9.65 -19.17 -2.51
CA GLY A 104 10.40 -20.14 -3.30
C GLY A 104 11.08 -19.54 -4.53
N THR A 105 11.51 -20.43 -5.43
CA THR A 105 12.19 -20.07 -6.67
C THR A 105 11.23 -19.73 -7.79
N GLU A 106 11.67 -18.92 -8.75
CA GLU A 106 10.89 -18.57 -9.93
C GLU A 106 10.62 -19.80 -10.84
N THR A 107 11.50 -20.80 -10.77
CA THR A 107 11.44 -22.05 -11.55
C THR A 107 10.71 -23.17 -10.83
N ASP A 108 9.98 -22.88 -9.75
CA ASP A 108 9.24 -23.89 -9.00
C ASP A 108 8.23 -24.60 -9.92
N PRO A 109 8.36 -25.93 -10.13
CA PRO A 109 7.48 -26.67 -11.00
C PRO A 109 6.02 -26.73 -10.53
N THR A 110 5.77 -26.42 -9.26
CA THR A 110 4.40 -26.36 -8.71
C THR A 110 3.65 -25.09 -9.11
N LEU A 111 4.36 -24.07 -9.61
CA LEU A 111 3.82 -22.78 -10.06
C LEU A 111 3.72 -22.72 -11.59
N GLU A 112 2.93 -23.61 -12.16
CA GLU A 112 2.65 -23.61 -13.61
C GLU A 112 1.94 -22.32 -14.04
N ALA A 113 2.18 -21.93 -15.30
CA ALA A 113 1.53 -20.76 -15.88
C ALA A 113 -0.01 -20.88 -15.89
N SER A 114 -0.54 -22.10 -16.01
CA SER A 114 -1.96 -22.42 -15.94
C SER A 114 -2.58 -21.99 -14.59
N LEU A 115 -1.88 -22.17 -13.48
CA LEU A 115 -2.35 -21.75 -12.15
C LEU A 115 -2.71 -20.27 -12.12
N PHE A 116 -1.85 -19.41 -12.65
CA PHE A 116 -2.08 -17.96 -12.63
C PHE A 116 -3.19 -17.54 -13.59
N SER A 117 -3.30 -18.19 -14.76
CA SER A 117 -4.39 -17.94 -15.70
C SER A 117 -5.75 -18.36 -15.13
N ASP A 118 -5.83 -19.56 -14.51
CA ASP A 118 -7.06 -20.10 -13.95
C ASP A 118 -7.56 -19.30 -12.75
N LEU A 119 -6.64 -18.75 -11.96
CA LEU A 119 -6.94 -17.90 -10.83
C LEU A 119 -7.14 -16.42 -11.19
N GLU A 120 -6.94 -16.05 -12.48
CA GLU A 120 -6.92 -14.65 -12.93
C GLU A 120 -5.96 -13.79 -12.12
N LEU A 121 -4.77 -14.32 -11.85
CA LEU A 121 -3.72 -13.67 -11.07
C LEU A 121 -2.53 -13.30 -11.95
N ARG A 122 -1.87 -12.21 -11.58
CA ARG A 122 -0.52 -11.92 -12.05
C ARG A 122 0.50 -12.85 -11.37
N LYS A 123 1.62 -13.05 -12.02
CA LYS A 123 2.76 -13.74 -11.40
C LYS A 123 3.26 -12.96 -10.17
N PRO A 124 3.98 -13.62 -9.25
CA PRO A 124 4.64 -12.92 -8.15
C PRO A 124 5.53 -11.79 -8.66
N ASP A 125 5.48 -10.65 -7.96
CA ASP A 125 6.33 -9.50 -8.29
C ASP A 125 7.78 -9.75 -7.86
N VAL A 126 7.96 -10.61 -6.84
CA VAL A 126 9.26 -11.02 -6.32
C VAL A 126 9.22 -12.47 -5.88
N CYS A 127 10.23 -13.24 -6.31
CA CYS A 127 10.56 -14.55 -5.77
C CYS A 127 11.81 -14.43 -4.90
N LEU A 128 11.76 -14.89 -3.66
CA LEU A 128 12.92 -14.84 -2.74
C LEU A 128 13.99 -15.87 -3.07
N GLY A 129 13.64 -16.88 -3.86
CA GLY A 129 14.58 -17.90 -4.34
C GLY A 129 15.04 -18.88 -3.28
N VAL A 130 14.21 -19.11 -2.25
CA VAL A 130 14.56 -20.09 -1.20
C VAL A 130 14.18 -21.47 -1.65
N ASP A 131 15.19 -22.33 -1.74
CA ASP A 131 15.07 -23.77 -2.03
C ASP A 131 15.91 -24.53 -0.99
N CYS A 132 15.26 -25.09 0.00
CA CYS A 132 15.90 -25.83 1.10
C CYS A 132 15.00 -26.97 1.55
N GLU A 133 15.55 -28.16 1.66
CA GLU A 133 14.85 -29.34 2.22
C GLU A 133 14.68 -29.21 3.75
N ASN A 134 15.67 -28.63 4.43
CA ASN A 134 15.62 -28.45 5.87
C ASN A 134 14.76 -27.23 6.24
N LEU A 135 13.69 -27.47 7.01
CA LEU A 135 12.73 -26.43 7.42
C LEU A 135 13.37 -25.32 8.29
N ASN A 136 14.37 -25.64 9.10
CA ASN A 136 15.06 -24.62 9.92
C ASN A 136 15.92 -23.72 9.05
N GLU A 137 16.62 -24.28 8.07
CA GLU A 137 17.40 -23.53 7.10
C GLU A 137 16.50 -22.66 6.23
N LEU A 138 15.41 -23.22 5.72
CA LEU A 138 14.37 -22.51 4.97
C LEU A 138 13.85 -21.31 5.76
N THR A 139 13.49 -21.53 7.03
CA THR A 139 13.00 -20.46 7.92
C THR A 139 14.03 -19.34 8.04
N GLY A 140 15.30 -19.67 8.31
CA GLY A 140 16.39 -18.70 8.44
C GLY A 140 16.64 -17.92 7.16
N ARG A 141 16.67 -18.59 6.00
CA ARG A 141 16.84 -17.93 4.69
C ARG A 141 15.67 -17.01 4.34
N VAL A 142 14.43 -17.47 4.54
CA VAL A 142 13.24 -16.63 4.33
C VAL A 142 13.30 -15.39 5.22
N MET A 143 13.65 -15.56 6.51
CA MET A 143 13.78 -14.40 7.41
C MET A 143 14.78 -13.37 6.89
N SER A 144 15.97 -13.81 6.49
CA SER A 144 17.02 -12.91 6.02
C SER A 144 16.64 -12.19 4.72
N LEU A 145 16.14 -12.92 3.73
CA LEU A 145 15.80 -12.36 2.43
C LEU A 145 14.55 -11.47 2.50
N PHE A 146 13.56 -11.85 3.30
CA PHE A 146 12.36 -11.04 3.48
C PHE A 146 12.63 -9.76 4.29
N GLU A 147 13.52 -9.79 5.28
CA GLU A 147 14.00 -8.60 5.97
C GLU A 147 14.69 -7.64 5.00
N HIS A 148 15.57 -8.16 4.14
CA HIS A 148 16.21 -7.37 3.09
C HIS A 148 15.18 -6.73 2.16
N TYR A 149 14.18 -7.50 1.71
CA TYR A 149 13.08 -7.00 0.88
C TYR A 149 12.33 -5.84 1.55
N LEU A 150 11.91 -6.00 2.81
CA LEU A 150 11.15 -4.99 3.54
C LEU A 150 11.97 -3.73 3.85
N SER A 151 13.28 -3.86 4.04
CA SER A 151 14.16 -2.71 4.32
C SER A 151 14.32 -1.76 3.12
N HIS A 152 14.08 -2.25 1.90
CA HIS A 152 14.21 -1.48 0.66
C HIS A 152 12.86 -1.02 0.09
N ARG A 153 11.75 -1.40 0.71
CA ARG A 153 10.40 -1.07 0.23
C ARG A 153 9.52 -0.60 1.38
N LYS A 154 8.82 0.52 1.15
CA LYS A 154 7.78 0.94 2.07
C LYS A 154 6.66 -0.10 2.05
N THR A 155 6.34 -0.65 3.21
CA THR A 155 5.25 -1.61 3.39
C THR A 155 4.45 -1.21 4.62
N ASP A 156 3.15 -1.02 4.47
CA ASP A 156 2.26 -0.61 5.57
C ASP A 156 1.63 -1.83 6.25
N ILE A 157 1.37 -2.89 5.48
CA ILE A 157 0.74 -4.14 5.96
C ILE A 157 1.35 -5.32 5.22
N VAL A 158 1.74 -6.35 5.96
CA VAL A 158 2.08 -7.66 5.43
C VAL A 158 0.94 -8.63 5.70
N VAL A 159 0.54 -9.38 4.69
CA VAL A 159 -0.43 -10.47 4.79
C VAL A 159 0.30 -11.79 4.60
N VAL A 160 0.22 -12.66 5.59
CA VAL A 160 0.77 -14.02 5.53
C VAL A 160 -0.36 -15.04 5.49
N VAL A 161 -0.08 -16.22 4.93
CA VAL A 161 -1.10 -17.20 4.59
C VAL A 161 -0.70 -18.58 5.14
N ASP A 162 -1.66 -19.26 5.75
CA ASP A 162 -1.46 -20.59 6.35
C ASP A 162 -0.40 -20.62 7.46
N ASP A 163 0.08 -21.83 7.78
CA ASP A 163 0.98 -22.16 8.89
C ASP A 163 2.34 -22.73 8.45
N LEU A 164 2.77 -22.40 7.23
CA LEU A 164 4.05 -22.86 6.70
C LEU A 164 5.23 -22.27 7.47
N ALA A 165 6.39 -22.92 7.42
CA ALA A 165 7.64 -22.39 7.98
C ALA A 165 8.00 -21.02 7.39
N SER A 166 7.75 -20.81 6.10
CA SER A 166 7.90 -19.52 5.43
C SER A 166 6.92 -18.46 5.93
N THR A 167 5.67 -18.86 6.24
CA THR A 167 4.66 -17.97 6.85
C THR A 167 5.11 -17.47 8.22
N MET A 168 5.57 -18.37 9.07
CA MET A 168 6.11 -18.03 10.38
C MET A 168 7.33 -17.11 10.28
N ALA A 169 8.27 -17.42 9.38
CA ALA A 169 9.46 -16.60 9.13
C ALA A 169 9.08 -15.17 8.75
N ALA A 170 8.19 -15.00 7.77
CA ALA A 170 7.72 -13.70 7.32
C ALA A 170 6.97 -12.93 8.43
N ALA A 171 6.15 -13.62 9.23
CA ALA A 171 5.42 -13.02 10.34
C ALA A 171 6.37 -12.45 11.42
N ILE A 172 7.41 -13.21 11.79
CA ILE A 172 8.42 -12.78 12.78
C ILE A 172 9.13 -11.52 12.30
N VAL A 173 9.63 -11.51 11.07
CA VAL A 173 10.33 -10.37 10.49
C VAL A 173 9.43 -9.13 10.45
N THR A 174 8.21 -9.30 9.97
CA THR A 174 7.19 -8.23 9.90
C THR A 174 6.99 -7.57 11.26
N LYS A 175 6.81 -8.38 12.29
CA LYS A 175 6.58 -7.87 13.66
C LYS A 175 7.81 -7.21 14.25
N LYS A 176 9.01 -7.73 13.99
CA LYS A 176 10.27 -7.11 14.44
C LYS A 176 10.50 -5.74 13.79
N GLN A 177 10.08 -5.54 12.55
CA GLN A 177 10.16 -4.24 11.87
C GLN A 177 9.02 -3.28 12.21
N GLY A 178 8.08 -3.66 13.08
CA GLY A 178 6.96 -2.83 13.50
C GLY A 178 5.88 -2.64 12.44
N ILE A 179 5.90 -3.43 11.37
CA ILE A 179 4.90 -3.41 10.29
C ILE A 179 3.63 -4.12 10.75
N LYS A 180 2.48 -3.68 10.28
CA LYS A 180 1.19 -4.34 10.56
C LYS A 180 1.16 -5.71 9.91
N LEU A 181 0.70 -6.70 10.66
CA LEU A 181 0.58 -8.08 10.20
C LEU A 181 -0.88 -8.51 10.17
N ALA A 182 -1.30 -9.11 9.07
CA ALA A 182 -2.55 -9.83 8.93
C ALA A 182 -2.25 -11.31 8.59
N HIS A 183 -3.05 -12.22 9.08
CA HIS A 183 -2.95 -13.65 8.82
C HIS A 183 -4.27 -14.19 8.28
N ILE A 184 -4.21 -15.03 7.25
CA ILE A 184 -5.35 -15.65 6.58
C ILE A 184 -5.23 -17.19 6.70
#